data_bef540fbd126b783fb28efa259d268c3
#
_entry.id   bef540fbd126b783fb28efa259d268c3
#
_cell.length_a   1.000
_cell.length_b   1.000
_cell.length_c   1.000
_cell.angle_alpha   90.00
_cell.angle_beta   90.00
_cell.angle_gamma   90.00
#
_symmetry.space_group_name_H-M   'P 1'
#
loop_
_entity.id
_entity.type
_entity.pdbx_description
1 polymer ?
#
loop_
_entity_poly.entity_id
_entity_poly.type
_entity_poly.pdbx_seq_one_letter_code
_entity_poly.pdbx_strand_id
1 'polypeptide(L)'
;MKRLAVVAALAVLCGVVLLCVFSQRLLWDLGAAMVDNEPPEKADMVVVLGGDPRGRRLSKAMQLIQQGYAPKLMISAPMMIYGVRESTLAADYAARHGMPPDKVIALVSDDLSTTDEARDIVPELRKLGVHRYLLVTSPSHTGRAARVFRRAAPDLTVRPVASADPAWCRGYWWTGRECRKTWLLEAAKDVGDFFRF
;
A
#
# COMPACT_ATOMS: atom_id res chain seq x y z
N MET A 1 43.28 37.83 12.55
CA MET A 1 43.32 36.36 12.37
C MET A 1 42.21 35.66 13.18
N LYS A 2 42.06 35.87 14.53
CA LYS A 2 41.02 35.16 15.33
C LYS A 2 39.59 35.39 14.85
N ARG A 3 39.19 36.62 14.46
CA ARG A 3 37.83 36.93 13.97
C ARG A 3 37.52 36.23 12.63
N LEU A 4 38.48 36.12 11.73
CA LEU A 4 38.32 35.44 10.44
C LEU A 4 38.14 33.93 10.64
N ALA A 5 38.90 33.32 11.55
CA ALA A 5 38.73 31.90 11.91
C ALA A 5 37.38 31.61 12.55
N VAL A 6 36.82 32.47 13.38
CA VAL A 6 35.49 32.33 13.97
C VAL A 6 34.41 32.42 12.90
N VAL A 7 34.51 33.39 11.96
CA VAL A 7 33.54 33.52 10.87
C VAL A 7 33.58 32.28 9.95
N ALA A 8 34.77 31.79 9.63
CA ALA A 8 34.91 30.57 8.83
C ALA A 8 34.30 29.33 9.54
N ALA A 9 34.54 29.18 10.85
CA ALA A 9 33.97 28.10 11.63
C ALA A 9 32.44 28.16 11.70
N LEU A 10 31.86 29.35 11.86
CA LEU A 10 30.42 29.56 11.85
C LEU A 10 29.82 29.23 10.45
N ALA A 11 30.49 29.65 9.37
CA ALA A 11 30.02 29.33 8.00
C ALA A 11 30.02 27.81 7.74
N VAL A 12 31.08 27.12 8.18
CA VAL A 12 31.14 25.64 8.08
C VAL A 12 30.04 24.99 8.89
N LEU A 13 29.82 25.43 10.13
CA LEU A 13 28.75 24.91 11.00
C LEU A 13 27.38 25.13 10.37
N CYS A 14 27.08 26.33 9.87
CA CYS A 14 25.85 26.62 9.15
C CYS A 14 25.68 25.74 7.94
N GLY A 15 26.73 25.51 7.13
CA GLY A 15 26.73 24.63 5.98
C GLY A 15 26.40 23.18 6.35
N VAL A 16 27.01 22.66 7.42
CA VAL A 16 26.72 21.32 7.93
C VAL A 16 25.27 21.20 8.41
N VAL A 17 24.78 22.18 9.17
CA VAL A 17 23.39 22.18 9.65
C VAL A 17 22.41 22.21 8.47
N LEU A 18 22.62 23.06 7.49
CA LEU A 18 21.80 23.14 6.27
C LEU A 18 21.82 21.81 5.51
N LEU A 19 22.98 21.19 5.33
CA LEU A 19 23.10 19.89 4.69
C LEU A 19 22.34 18.79 5.44
N CYS A 20 22.46 18.77 6.77
CA CYS A 20 21.70 17.81 7.60
C CYS A 20 20.20 18.03 7.48
N VAL A 21 19.71 19.26 7.56
CA VAL A 21 18.28 19.57 7.45
C VAL A 21 17.77 19.21 6.06
N PHE A 22 18.52 19.56 5.00
CA PHE A 22 18.12 19.25 3.62
C PHE A 22 18.10 17.75 3.35
N SER A 23 19.09 16.99 3.84
CA SER A 23 19.10 15.54 3.69
C SER A 23 17.94 14.85 4.44
N GLN A 24 17.62 15.30 5.65
CA GLN A 24 16.46 14.80 6.41
C GLN A 24 15.15 15.08 5.67
N ARG A 25 15.01 16.27 5.12
CA ARG A 25 13.82 16.63 4.33
C ARG A 25 13.69 15.77 3.09
N LEU A 26 14.77 15.59 2.33
CA LEU A 26 14.79 14.73 1.14
C LEU A 26 14.40 13.28 1.47
N LEU A 27 15.00 12.72 2.54
CA LEU A 27 14.68 11.37 3.00
C LEU A 27 13.20 11.23 3.41
N TRP A 28 12.68 12.25 4.09
CA TRP A 28 11.26 12.27 4.46
C TRP A 28 10.35 12.30 3.24
N ASP A 29 10.64 13.14 2.23
CA ASP A 29 9.87 13.25 0.98
C ASP A 29 9.92 11.95 0.18
N LEU A 30 11.07 11.25 0.15
CA LEU A 30 11.20 9.92 -0.46
C LEU A 30 10.33 8.85 0.24
N GLY A 31 10.20 8.90 1.55
CA GLY A 31 9.28 8.03 2.29
C GLY A 31 7.82 8.39 2.06
N ALA A 32 7.52 9.69 1.98
CA ALA A 32 6.18 10.18 1.72
C ALA A 32 5.66 9.81 0.33
N ALA A 33 6.54 9.84 -0.68
CA ALA A 33 6.21 9.51 -2.07
C ALA A 33 5.72 8.07 -2.28
N MET A 34 6.01 7.16 -1.36
CA MET A 34 5.49 5.78 -1.40
C MET A 34 4.05 5.64 -0.95
N VAL A 35 3.53 6.64 -0.24
CA VAL A 35 2.21 6.54 0.40
C VAL A 35 1.21 7.40 -0.35
N ASP A 36 0.27 6.73 -1.00
CA ASP A 36 -0.94 7.33 -1.54
C ASP A 36 -2.12 6.81 -0.70
N ASN A 37 -2.49 7.56 0.33
CA ASN A 37 -3.56 7.17 1.25
C ASN A 37 -4.62 8.26 1.27
N GLU A 38 -5.78 7.92 0.73
CA GLU A 38 -6.92 8.82 0.65
C GLU A 38 -7.95 8.50 1.75
N PRO A 39 -8.68 9.51 2.26
CA PRO A 39 -9.83 9.26 3.14
C PRO A 39 -10.84 8.34 2.44
N PRO A 40 -11.40 7.31 3.11
CA PRO A 40 -12.37 6.45 2.48
C PRO A 40 -13.66 7.19 2.14
N GLU A 41 -14.22 6.92 0.97
CA GLU A 41 -15.53 7.40 0.51
C GLU A 41 -16.41 6.22 0.11
N LYS A 42 -17.71 6.46 -0.07
CA LYS A 42 -18.64 5.45 -0.55
C LYS A 42 -18.20 4.90 -1.90
N ALA A 43 -18.18 3.59 -2.02
CA ALA A 43 -17.74 2.85 -3.18
C ALA A 43 -18.62 1.61 -3.41
N ASP A 44 -18.47 0.99 -4.57
CA ASP A 44 -19.22 -0.20 -4.95
C ASP A 44 -18.59 -1.47 -4.35
N MET A 45 -17.28 -1.43 -4.09
CA MET A 45 -16.49 -2.57 -3.61
C MET A 45 -15.32 -2.12 -2.72
N VAL A 46 -14.96 -2.93 -1.73
CA VAL A 46 -13.63 -2.90 -1.12
C VAL A 46 -12.81 -4.04 -1.73
N VAL A 47 -11.63 -3.73 -2.23
CA VAL A 47 -10.65 -4.71 -2.71
C VAL A 47 -9.48 -4.73 -1.74
N VAL A 48 -9.12 -5.91 -1.23
CA VAL A 48 -7.96 -6.08 -0.35
C VAL A 48 -6.90 -6.93 -1.04
N LEU A 49 -5.67 -6.40 -1.10
CA LEU A 49 -4.51 -7.12 -1.63
C LEU A 49 -3.86 -7.99 -0.56
N GLY A 50 -3.50 -9.21 -0.93
CA GLY A 50 -2.85 -10.18 -0.06
C GLY A 50 -1.41 -9.85 0.33
N GLY A 51 -0.72 -10.84 0.90
CA GLY A 51 0.67 -10.69 1.35
C GLY A 51 0.78 -10.00 2.72
N ASP A 52 -0.22 -10.11 3.56
CA ASP A 52 -0.21 -9.65 4.95
C ASP A 52 -0.55 -10.80 5.92
N PRO A 53 0.43 -11.59 6.33
CA PRO A 53 0.20 -12.75 7.18
C PRO A 53 -0.37 -12.41 8.58
N ARG A 54 -0.40 -11.12 8.95
CA ARG A 54 -1.04 -10.65 10.19
C ARG A 54 -2.49 -10.20 10.00
N GLY A 55 -3.01 -10.20 8.78
CA GLY A 55 -4.39 -9.87 8.45
C GLY A 55 -4.81 -8.42 8.70
N ARG A 56 -3.88 -7.49 8.81
CA ARG A 56 -4.18 -6.06 9.09
C ARG A 56 -4.92 -5.40 7.94
N ARG A 57 -4.54 -5.73 6.69
CA ARG A 57 -5.22 -5.24 5.49
C ARG A 57 -6.66 -5.76 5.46
N LEU A 58 -6.85 -7.05 5.72
CA LEU A 58 -8.18 -7.67 5.79
C LEU A 58 -9.01 -7.06 6.91
N SER A 59 -8.45 -6.89 8.11
CA SER A 59 -9.14 -6.23 9.23
C SER A 59 -9.59 -4.81 8.87
N LYS A 60 -8.74 -4.03 8.18
CA LYS A 60 -9.10 -2.70 7.69
C LYS A 60 -10.23 -2.75 6.65
N ALA A 61 -10.18 -3.70 5.71
CA ALA A 61 -11.21 -3.89 4.70
C ALA A 61 -12.56 -4.27 5.32
N MET A 62 -12.57 -5.19 6.28
CA MET A 62 -13.76 -5.57 7.04
C MET A 62 -14.36 -4.38 7.80
N GLN A 63 -13.52 -3.57 8.45
CA GLN A 63 -13.94 -2.34 9.12
C GLN A 63 -14.67 -1.39 8.15
N LEU A 64 -14.15 -1.21 6.94
CA LEU A 64 -14.79 -0.36 5.92
C LEU A 64 -16.17 -0.88 5.50
N ILE A 65 -16.33 -2.21 5.35
CA ILE A 65 -17.63 -2.83 5.09
C ILE A 65 -18.59 -2.60 6.26
N GLN A 66 -18.14 -2.83 7.51
CA GLN A 66 -18.97 -2.63 8.71
C GLN A 66 -19.40 -1.16 8.88
N GLN A 67 -18.55 -0.22 8.50
CA GLN A 67 -18.85 1.22 8.47
C GLN A 67 -19.74 1.61 7.27
N GLY A 68 -20.07 0.64 6.41
CA GLY A 68 -20.95 0.85 5.25
C GLY A 68 -20.33 1.63 4.11
N TYR A 69 -19.01 1.68 3.97
CA TYR A 69 -18.36 2.32 2.83
C TYR A 69 -18.61 1.59 1.51
N ALA A 70 -18.77 0.26 1.55
CA ALA A 70 -19.15 -0.54 0.39
C ALA A 70 -19.97 -1.77 0.81
N PRO A 71 -20.76 -2.36 -0.09
CA PRO A 71 -21.60 -3.52 0.21
C PRO A 71 -20.82 -4.83 0.25
N LYS A 72 -19.72 -4.96 -0.49
CA LYS A 72 -18.97 -6.21 -0.69
C LYS A 72 -17.47 -6.02 -0.59
N LEU A 73 -16.79 -7.11 -0.22
CA LEU A 73 -15.35 -7.25 -0.10
C LEU A 73 -14.83 -8.25 -1.12
N MET A 74 -13.87 -7.87 -1.95
CA MET A 74 -13.09 -8.77 -2.80
C MET A 74 -11.70 -8.97 -2.17
N ILE A 75 -11.28 -10.21 -2.03
CA ILE A 75 -9.99 -10.61 -1.49
C ILE A 75 -9.14 -11.16 -2.63
N SER A 76 -8.05 -10.46 -2.99
CA SER A 76 -7.01 -10.95 -3.88
C SER A 76 -5.78 -11.31 -3.05
N ALA A 77 -5.51 -12.59 -2.94
CA ALA A 77 -4.38 -13.09 -2.16
C ALA A 77 -3.84 -14.37 -2.84
N PRO A 78 -2.94 -14.20 -3.81
CA PRO A 78 -2.49 -15.29 -4.69
C PRO A 78 -1.55 -16.28 -4.02
N MET A 79 -0.93 -15.94 -2.89
CA MET A 79 0.05 -16.79 -2.23
C MET A 79 -0.53 -18.13 -1.79
N MET A 80 0.28 -19.19 -1.96
CA MET A 80 0.01 -20.50 -1.39
C MET A 80 0.74 -20.64 -0.05
N ILE A 81 0.01 -21.01 1.00
CA ILE A 81 0.53 -21.25 2.35
C ILE A 81 0.28 -22.71 2.69
N TYR A 82 1.33 -23.52 2.70
CA TYR A 82 1.24 -24.98 2.93
C TYR A 82 0.15 -25.68 2.09
N GLY A 83 0.05 -25.33 0.82
CA GLY A 83 -0.92 -25.93 -0.10
C GLY A 83 -2.34 -25.35 -0.03
N VAL A 84 -2.58 -24.36 0.83
CA VAL A 84 -3.86 -23.63 0.92
C VAL A 84 -3.69 -22.22 0.37
N ARG A 85 -4.64 -21.75 -0.42
CA ARG A 85 -4.62 -20.37 -0.95
C ARG A 85 -4.82 -19.35 0.18
N GLU A 86 -4.01 -18.30 0.18
CA GLU A 86 -4.15 -17.20 1.14
C GLU A 86 -5.56 -16.57 1.08
N SER A 87 -6.15 -16.44 -0.12
CA SER A 87 -7.50 -15.92 -0.30
C SER A 87 -8.57 -16.78 0.42
N THR A 88 -8.42 -18.11 0.41
CA THR A 88 -9.31 -19.02 1.17
C THR A 88 -9.14 -18.81 2.67
N LEU A 89 -7.90 -18.77 3.15
CA LEU A 89 -7.62 -18.53 4.58
C LEU A 89 -8.15 -17.17 5.04
N ALA A 90 -8.04 -16.16 4.18
CA ALA A 90 -8.54 -14.82 4.45
C ALA A 90 -10.08 -14.77 4.48
N ALA A 91 -10.74 -15.48 3.58
CA ALA A 91 -12.21 -15.59 3.59
C ALA A 91 -12.72 -16.32 4.85
N ASP A 92 -12.07 -17.42 5.23
CA ASP A 92 -12.37 -18.15 6.47
C ASP A 92 -12.14 -17.27 7.72
N TYR A 93 -11.08 -16.49 7.71
CA TYR A 93 -10.82 -15.53 8.78
C TYR A 93 -11.93 -14.47 8.85
N ALA A 94 -12.33 -13.90 7.72
CA ALA A 94 -13.40 -12.91 7.66
C ALA A 94 -14.73 -13.48 8.19
N ALA A 95 -15.10 -14.69 7.78
CA ALA A 95 -16.31 -15.37 8.27
C ALA A 95 -16.28 -15.57 9.78
N ARG A 96 -15.17 -16.04 10.34
CA ARG A 96 -15.01 -16.21 11.81
C ARG A 96 -15.08 -14.90 12.59
N HIS A 97 -14.81 -13.77 11.94
CA HIS A 97 -14.90 -12.44 12.54
C HIS A 97 -16.20 -11.69 12.17
N GLY A 98 -17.24 -12.43 11.79
CA GLY A 98 -18.59 -11.90 11.63
C GLY A 98 -18.86 -11.26 10.27
N MET A 99 -18.01 -11.49 9.26
CA MET A 99 -18.30 -11.05 7.89
C MET A 99 -19.25 -12.06 7.23
N PRO A 100 -20.43 -11.64 6.75
CA PRO A 100 -21.33 -12.53 6.04
C PRO A 100 -20.68 -13.09 4.75
N PRO A 101 -20.76 -14.41 4.50
CA PRO A 101 -20.12 -15.03 3.33
C PRO A 101 -20.58 -14.46 1.99
N ASP A 102 -21.84 -14.04 1.88
CA ASP A 102 -22.42 -13.43 0.67
C ASP A 102 -21.83 -12.04 0.34
N LYS A 103 -21.15 -11.44 1.31
CA LYS A 103 -20.42 -10.18 1.13
C LYS A 103 -18.95 -10.35 0.75
N VAL A 104 -18.43 -11.58 0.74
CA VAL A 104 -17.01 -11.86 0.50
C VAL A 104 -16.83 -12.59 -0.83
N ILE A 105 -15.94 -12.07 -1.66
CA ILE A 105 -15.52 -12.69 -2.92
C ILE A 105 -14.03 -13.00 -2.77
N ALA A 106 -13.67 -14.28 -2.68
CA ALA A 106 -12.28 -14.71 -2.70
C ALA A 106 -11.85 -14.95 -4.14
N LEU A 107 -10.99 -14.08 -4.67
CA LEU A 107 -10.48 -14.24 -6.04
C LEU A 107 -9.42 -15.35 -6.06
N VAL A 108 -9.56 -16.25 -7.02
CA VAL A 108 -8.58 -17.30 -7.31
C VAL A 108 -7.64 -16.78 -8.38
N SER A 109 -6.37 -16.61 -8.02
CA SER A 109 -5.31 -16.10 -8.89
C SER A 109 -3.98 -16.74 -8.52
N ASP A 110 -3.06 -16.85 -9.46
CA ASP A 110 -1.70 -17.34 -9.25
C ASP A 110 -0.67 -16.23 -9.51
N ASP A 111 -1.05 -14.98 -9.32
CA ASP A 111 -0.29 -13.80 -9.66
C ASP A 111 0.99 -13.65 -8.83
N LEU A 112 2.06 -13.26 -9.50
CA LEU A 112 3.36 -13.03 -8.87
C LEU A 112 3.68 -11.54 -8.65
N SER A 113 2.87 -10.64 -9.24
CA SER A 113 3.10 -9.21 -9.17
C SER A 113 1.80 -8.42 -9.05
N THR A 114 1.88 -7.18 -8.57
CA THR A 114 0.73 -6.27 -8.49
C THR A 114 0.14 -5.94 -9.87
N THR A 115 0.95 -5.97 -10.93
CA THR A 115 0.49 -5.80 -12.31
C THR A 115 -0.36 -6.99 -12.75
N ASP A 116 0.05 -8.21 -12.40
CA ASP A 116 -0.71 -9.41 -12.70
C ASP A 116 -2.00 -9.45 -11.85
N GLU A 117 -1.93 -9.13 -10.55
CA GLU A 117 -3.14 -8.98 -9.71
C GLU A 117 -4.15 -8.00 -10.34
N ALA A 118 -3.69 -6.86 -10.85
CA ALA A 118 -4.59 -5.91 -11.50
C ALA A 118 -5.23 -6.49 -12.77
N ARG A 119 -4.53 -7.34 -13.55
CA ARG A 119 -5.08 -8.01 -14.72
C ARG A 119 -6.19 -9.00 -14.38
N ASP A 120 -6.13 -9.63 -13.21
CA ASP A 120 -7.16 -10.56 -12.75
C ASP A 120 -8.32 -9.83 -12.06
N ILE A 121 -8.03 -8.83 -11.22
CA ILE A 121 -9.03 -8.10 -10.45
C ILE A 121 -9.91 -7.23 -11.35
N VAL A 122 -9.32 -6.47 -12.28
CA VAL A 122 -10.04 -5.47 -13.08
C VAL A 122 -11.17 -6.07 -13.92
N PRO A 123 -11.00 -7.20 -14.65
CA PRO A 123 -12.10 -7.85 -15.35
C PRO A 123 -13.24 -8.28 -14.44
N GLU A 124 -12.93 -8.78 -13.24
CA GLU A 124 -13.95 -9.18 -12.27
C GLU A 124 -14.73 -7.99 -11.72
N LEU A 125 -14.06 -6.86 -11.45
CA LEU A 125 -14.74 -5.62 -11.06
C LEU A 125 -15.72 -5.15 -12.14
N ARG A 126 -15.30 -5.20 -13.41
CA ARG A 126 -16.18 -4.83 -14.55
C ARG A 126 -17.38 -5.77 -14.70
N LYS A 127 -17.18 -7.09 -14.56
CA LYS A 127 -18.28 -8.07 -14.58
C LYS A 127 -19.31 -7.83 -13.49
N LEU A 128 -18.85 -7.34 -12.32
CA LEU A 128 -19.71 -7.01 -11.18
C LEU A 128 -20.35 -5.62 -11.27
N GLY A 129 -20.09 -4.87 -12.33
CA GLY A 129 -20.61 -3.50 -12.52
C GLY A 129 -20.01 -2.48 -11.55
N VAL A 130 -18.79 -2.73 -11.04
CA VAL A 130 -18.08 -1.81 -10.14
C VAL A 130 -17.49 -0.66 -10.95
N HIS A 131 -17.76 0.56 -10.53
CA HIS A 131 -17.21 1.79 -11.10
C HIS A 131 -16.22 2.46 -10.16
N ARG A 132 -16.40 2.28 -8.86
CA ARG A 132 -15.57 2.89 -7.81
C ARG A 132 -15.26 1.87 -6.73
N TYR A 133 -14.00 1.75 -6.35
CA TYR A 133 -13.59 0.81 -5.31
C TYR A 133 -12.52 1.39 -4.38
N LEU A 134 -12.52 0.90 -3.13
CA LEU A 134 -11.48 1.17 -2.16
C LEU A 134 -10.42 0.07 -2.26
N LEU A 135 -9.18 0.43 -2.52
CA LEU A 135 -8.06 -0.50 -2.63
C LEU A 135 -7.27 -0.51 -1.32
N VAL A 136 -7.43 -1.56 -0.53
CA VAL A 136 -6.80 -1.68 0.79
C VAL A 136 -5.49 -2.45 0.71
N THR A 137 -4.41 -1.82 1.16
CA THR A 137 -3.09 -2.46 1.23
C THR A 137 -2.23 -1.83 2.35
N SER A 138 -0.96 -2.26 2.50
CA SER A 138 -0.03 -1.65 3.46
C SER A 138 0.38 -0.24 3.04
N PRO A 139 0.69 0.66 3.98
CA PRO A 139 1.05 2.05 3.67
C PRO A 139 2.17 2.19 2.64
N SER A 140 3.25 1.42 2.79
CA SER A 140 4.38 1.42 1.85
C SER A 140 4.04 0.97 0.43
N HIS A 141 2.93 0.27 0.27
CA HIS A 141 2.50 -0.32 -1.00
C HIS A 141 1.38 0.50 -1.68
N THR A 142 0.74 1.44 -0.98
CA THR A 142 -0.42 2.18 -1.52
C THR A 142 -0.09 2.95 -2.78
N GLY A 143 1.03 3.67 -2.81
CA GLY A 143 1.43 4.48 -3.97
C GLY A 143 1.65 3.63 -5.23
N ARG A 144 2.38 2.52 -5.10
CA ARG A 144 2.62 1.58 -6.21
C ARG A 144 1.32 0.92 -6.68
N ALA A 145 0.54 0.37 -5.75
CA ALA A 145 -0.73 -0.27 -6.09
C ALA A 145 -1.68 0.71 -6.81
N ALA A 146 -1.84 1.93 -6.29
CA ALA A 146 -2.69 2.94 -6.91
C ALA A 146 -2.26 3.25 -8.36
N ARG A 147 -0.95 3.44 -8.60
CA ARG A 147 -0.44 3.69 -9.96
C ARG A 147 -0.71 2.54 -10.92
N VAL A 148 -0.47 1.30 -10.48
CA VAL A 148 -0.72 0.10 -11.28
C VAL A 148 -2.20 -0.02 -11.63
N PHE A 149 -3.08 0.07 -10.64
CA PHE A 149 -4.52 -0.07 -10.85
C PHE A 149 -5.14 1.08 -11.68
N ARG A 150 -4.68 2.33 -11.50
CA ARG A 150 -5.10 3.47 -12.35
C ARG A 150 -4.70 3.28 -13.81
N ARG A 151 -3.52 2.69 -14.08
CA ARG A 151 -3.08 2.37 -15.45
C ARG A 151 -3.86 1.20 -16.05
N ALA A 152 -4.11 0.15 -15.27
CA ALA A 152 -4.82 -1.04 -15.74
C ALA A 152 -6.31 -0.76 -16.05
N ALA A 153 -6.92 0.20 -15.34
CA ALA A 153 -8.33 0.53 -15.47
C ALA A 153 -8.58 2.04 -15.34
N PRO A 154 -8.27 2.84 -16.37
CA PRO A 154 -8.52 4.29 -16.33
C PRO A 154 -10.01 4.65 -16.33
N ASP A 155 -10.88 3.70 -16.65
CA ASP A 155 -12.33 3.78 -16.62
C ASP A 155 -12.94 3.56 -15.22
N LEU A 156 -12.16 2.99 -14.27
CA LEU A 156 -12.58 2.76 -12.90
C LEU A 156 -11.92 3.76 -11.94
N THR A 157 -12.68 4.17 -10.94
CA THR A 157 -12.14 5.06 -9.89
C THR A 157 -11.58 4.22 -8.75
N VAL A 158 -10.26 4.19 -8.59
CA VAL A 158 -9.58 3.58 -7.46
C VAL A 158 -9.25 4.61 -6.39
N ARG A 159 -9.60 4.31 -5.15
CA ARG A 159 -9.22 5.08 -3.97
C ARG A 159 -8.36 4.22 -3.04
N PRO A 160 -7.06 4.50 -2.94
CA PRO A 160 -6.16 3.73 -2.09
C PRO A 160 -6.39 4.06 -0.60
N VAL A 161 -6.48 3.02 0.22
CA VAL A 161 -6.66 3.12 1.67
C VAL A 161 -5.60 2.29 2.37
N ALA A 162 -4.79 2.93 3.20
CA ALA A 162 -3.76 2.25 3.97
C ALA A 162 -4.35 1.50 5.17
N SER A 163 -3.91 0.26 5.37
CA SER A 163 -4.09 -0.45 6.63
C SER A 163 -3.13 0.08 7.70
N ALA A 164 -3.42 -0.19 8.98
CA ALA A 164 -2.46 0.09 10.04
C ALA A 164 -1.25 -0.84 9.89
N ASP A 165 -0.05 -0.26 9.84
CA ASP A 165 1.20 -1.02 9.84
C ASP A 165 2.22 -0.35 10.77
N PRO A 166 2.34 -0.84 12.02
CA PRO A 166 3.32 -0.32 12.99
C PRO A 166 4.79 -0.48 12.56
N ALA A 167 5.07 -1.40 11.62
CA ALA A 167 6.41 -1.58 11.07
C ALA A 167 6.77 -0.55 9.99
N TRP A 168 5.78 0.21 9.49
CA TRP A 168 6.03 1.26 8.52
C TRP A 168 6.44 2.57 9.18
N CYS A 169 7.68 2.98 8.94
CA CYS A 169 8.30 4.18 9.49
C CYS A 169 8.33 5.31 8.46
N ARG A 170 7.18 5.81 8.03
CA ARG A 170 7.06 6.81 6.96
C ARG A 170 8.04 7.97 7.08
N GLY A 171 8.16 8.56 8.26
CA GLY A 171 8.99 9.75 8.50
C GLY A 171 10.45 9.46 8.85
N TYR A 172 10.80 8.19 9.09
CA TYR A 172 12.14 7.79 9.57
C TYR A 172 12.55 6.43 9.00
N TRP A 173 12.13 6.11 7.77
CA TRP A 173 12.38 4.81 7.12
C TRP A 173 13.88 4.43 7.08
N TRP A 174 14.78 5.43 7.04
CA TRP A 174 16.24 5.23 7.01
C TRP A 174 16.84 4.85 8.36
N THR A 175 16.14 5.00 9.49
CA THR A 175 16.69 4.74 10.83
C THR A 175 16.56 3.27 11.25
N GLY A 176 15.50 2.59 10.85
CA GLY A 176 15.24 1.20 11.20
C GLY A 176 15.64 0.22 10.10
N ARG A 177 16.17 -0.97 10.48
CA ARG A 177 16.55 -2.01 9.51
C ARG A 177 15.37 -2.48 8.67
N GLU A 178 14.26 -2.81 9.31
CA GLU A 178 13.06 -3.32 8.63
C GLU A 178 12.39 -2.23 7.79
N CYS A 179 12.39 -0.98 8.26
CA CYS A 179 11.87 0.15 7.51
C CYS A 179 12.69 0.38 6.22
N ARG A 180 14.04 0.36 6.32
CA ARG A 180 14.92 0.46 5.13
C ARG A 180 14.69 -0.67 4.15
N LYS A 181 14.61 -1.93 4.65
CA LYS A 181 14.34 -3.10 3.81
C LYS A 181 13.02 -2.95 3.07
N THR A 182 11.94 -2.60 3.77
CA THR A 182 10.62 -2.39 3.18
C THR A 182 10.66 -1.30 2.12
N TRP A 183 11.28 -0.14 2.44
CA TRP A 183 11.40 0.96 1.50
C TRP A 183 12.16 0.57 0.23
N LEU A 184 13.35 -0.05 0.38
CA LEU A 184 14.19 -0.46 -0.75
C LEU A 184 13.49 -1.50 -1.63
N LEU A 185 12.81 -2.48 -1.03
CA LEU A 185 12.08 -3.51 -1.78
C LEU A 185 10.90 -2.91 -2.57
N GLU A 186 10.12 -2.03 -1.95
CA GLU A 186 9.00 -1.40 -2.65
C GLU A 186 9.47 -0.42 -3.73
N ALA A 187 10.56 0.33 -3.50
CA ALA A 187 11.18 1.18 -4.53
C ALA A 187 11.68 0.36 -5.73
N ALA A 188 12.35 -0.77 -5.48
CA ALA A 188 12.81 -1.66 -6.55
C ALA A 188 11.65 -2.25 -7.37
N LYS A 189 10.56 -2.65 -6.70
CA LYS A 189 9.36 -3.15 -7.37
C LYS A 189 8.67 -2.04 -8.19
N ASP A 190 8.61 -0.82 -7.67
CA ASP A 190 8.01 0.32 -8.37
C ASP A 190 8.76 0.66 -9.66
N VAL A 191 10.09 0.64 -9.62
CA VAL A 191 10.94 0.77 -10.82
C VAL A 191 10.67 -0.38 -11.80
N GLY A 192 10.59 -1.63 -11.31
CA GLY A 192 10.27 -2.80 -12.13
C GLY A 192 8.91 -2.70 -12.82
N ASP A 193 7.88 -2.23 -12.11
CA ASP A 193 6.54 -2.04 -12.67
C ASP A 193 6.50 -0.91 -13.72
N PHE A 194 7.35 0.13 -13.56
CA PHE A 194 7.45 1.20 -14.57
C PHE A 194 7.89 0.70 -15.95
N PHE A 195 8.76 -0.31 -15.99
CA PHE A 195 9.28 -0.88 -17.25
C PHE A 195 8.43 -2.03 -17.82
N ARG A 196 7.37 -2.47 -17.11
CA ARG A 196 6.47 -3.56 -17.56
C ARG A 196 5.22 -3.08 -18.31
N PHE A 197 5.00 -1.78 -18.36
CA PHE A 197 3.86 -1.16 -19.05
C PHE A 197 4.28 -0.50 -20.38
#